data_8b67936b8c894fa842862d818667e732
#
_entry.id   8b67936b8c894fa842862d818667e732
#
_cell.length_a   1.000
_cell.length_b   1.000
_cell.length_c   1.000
_cell.angle_alpha   90.00
_cell.angle_beta   90.00
_cell.angle_gamma   90.00
#
_symmetry.space_group_name_H-M   'P 1'
#
loop_
_entity.id
_entity.type
_entity.pdbx_description
1 polymer ?
#
loop_
_entity_poly.entity_id
_entity_poly.type
_entity_poly.pdbx_seq_one_letter_code
_entity_poly.pdbx_strand_id
1 'polypeptide(L)'
;KQSYTAHSTHGSSGARLPYSKVTAALDVFRYVEAEMVLYGHLHGLDHLTQMYYRVNKTRKMAEECARHAILTGSFLNYKDSYAERMNLPPVQTGTAINSLWGDKHKIHVSV
;
A
#
# COMPACT_ATOMS: atom_id res chain seq x y z
N LYS A 1 7.13 -6.70 22.66
CA LYS A 1 7.71 -6.76 21.30
C LYS A 1 6.63 -7.08 20.28
N GLN A 2 6.58 -6.30 19.21
CA GLN A 2 5.62 -6.51 18.13
C GLN A 2 6.36 -6.94 16.87
N SER A 3 5.70 -7.75 16.06
CA SER A 3 6.17 -8.15 14.74
C SER A 3 5.15 -7.73 13.69
N TYR A 4 5.62 -7.20 12.59
CA TYR A 4 4.79 -6.74 11.49
C TYR A 4 5.24 -7.41 10.20
N THR A 5 4.29 -7.71 9.32
CA THR A 5 4.57 -8.32 8.03
C THR A 5 4.29 -7.32 6.91
N ALA A 6 5.21 -7.23 5.98
CA ALA A 6 5.07 -6.37 4.81
C ALA A 6 5.53 -7.12 3.56
N HIS A 7 4.79 -6.93 2.48
CA HIS A 7 5.16 -7.42 1.16
C HIS A 7 5.38 -6.21 0.26
N SER A 8 6.56 -6.10 -0.32
CA SER A 8 6.83 -5.02 -1.26
C SER A 8 7.00 -5.60 -2.66
N THR A 9 6.43 -4.91 -3.63
CA THR A 9 6.52 -5.30 -5.04
C THR A 9 6.63 -4.06 -5.91
N HIS A 10 7.35 -4.19 -7.04
CA HIS A 10 7.35 -3.12 -8.02
C HIS A 10 5.96 -2.95 -8.66
N GLY A 11 5.23 -4.05 -8.81
CA GLY A 11 3.95 -4.04 -9.48
C GLY A 11 4.07 -3.97 -11.00
N SER A 12 2.93 -4.03 -11.67
CA SER A 12 2.89 -4.07 -13.14
C SER A 12 1.55 -3.59 -13.71
N SER A 13 0.78 -2.84 -12.95
CA SER A 13 -0.52 -2.36 -13.41
C SER A 13 -0.37 -1.17 -14.36
N GLY A 14 -1.29 -1.07 -15.33
CA GLY A 14 -1.43 0.10 -16.19
C GLY A 14 -2.43 1.14 -15.67
N ALA A 15 -2.86 1.02 -14.43
CA ALA A 15 -3.86 1.93 -13.84
C ALA A 15 -3.37 3.38 -13.82
N ARG A 16 -4.25 4.31 -14.16
CA ARG A 16 -3.94 5.74 -14.21
C ARG A 16 -4.74 6.58 -13.23
N LEU A 17 -5.93 6.13 -12.86
CA LEU A 17 -6.78 6.84 -11.91
C LEU A 17 -6.42 6.44 -10.47
N PRO A 18 -6.52 7.36 -9.50
CA PRO A 18 -6.14 7.06 -8.12
C PRO A 18 -6.84 5.83 -7.55
N TYR A 19 -8.14 5.68 -7.78
CA TYR A 19 -8.89 4.52 -7.31
C TYR A 19 -8.37 3.21 -7.91
N SER A 20 -8.11 3.22 -9.22
CA SER A 20 -7.58 2.03 -9.91
C SER A 20 -6.20 1.65 -9.41
N LYS A 21 -5.36 2.64 -9.10
CA LYS A 21 -4.02 2.40 -8.55
C LYS A 21 -4.09 1.72 -7.18
N VAL A 22 -4.93 2.22 -6.29
CA VAL A 22 -5.12 1.64 -4.96
C VAL A 22 -5.71 0.23 -5.06
N THR A 23 -6.65 0.03 -5.97
CA THR A 23 -7.25 -1.30 -6.21
C THR A 23 -6.20 -2.30 -6.66
N ALA A 24 -5.25 -1.89 -7.50
CA ALA A 24 -4.15 -2.76 -7.92
C ALA A 24 -3.31 -3.22 -6.72
N ALA A 25 -3.02 -2.32 -5.80
CA ALA A 25 -2.30 -2.67 -4.57
C ALA A 25 -3.12 -3.60 -3.67
N LEU A 26 -4.41 -3.34 -3.51
CA LEU A 26 -5.31 -4.20 -2.73
C LEU A 26 -5.40 -5.61 -3.31
N ASP A 27 -5.36 -5.75 -4.62
CA ASP A 27 -5.48 -7.04 -5.29
C ASP A 27 -4.38 -8.02 -4.87
N VAL A 28 -3.22 -7.52 -4.46
CA VAL A 28 -2.10 -8.36 -4.01
C VAL A 28 -2.50 -9.19 -2.78
N PHE A 29 -3.39 -8.68 -1.93
CA PHE A 29 -3.86 -9.41 -0.74
C PHE A 29 -4.67 -10.68 -1.09
N ARG A 30 -5.08 -10.85 -2.33
CA ARG A 30 -5.78 -12.06 -2.76
C ARG A 30 -4.88 -13.29 -2.74
N TYR A 31 -3.57 -13.11 -2.81
CA TYR A 31 -2.60 -14.21 -2.87
C TYR A 31 -1.39 -14.02 -1.98
N VAL A 32 -1.27 -12.91 -1.28
CA VAL A 32 -0.18 -12.66 -0.32
C VAL A 32 -0.80 -12.36 1.04
N GLU A 33 -0.36 -13.08 2.05
CA GLU A 33 -0.75 -12.83 3.44
C GLU A 33 0.27 -11.89 4.08
N ALA A 34 -0.13 -10.64 4.27
CA ALA A 34 0.69 -9.61 4.91
C ALA A 34 -0.22 -8.53 5.50
N GLU A 35 0.30 -7.76 6.42
CA GLU A 35 -0.43 -6.64 7.01
C GLU A 35 -0.31 -5.37 6.17
N MET A 36 0.78 -5.26 5.41
CA MET A 36 1.03 -4.14 4.52
C MET A 36 1.48 -4.66 3.16
N VAL A 37 1.00 -4.01 2.10
CA VAL A 37 1.52 -4.18 0.74
C VAL A 37 2.04 -2.83 0.29
N LEU A 38 3.32 -2.79 -0.07
CA LEU A 38 3.98 -1.61 -0.62
C LEU A 38 4.08 -1.82 -2.13
N TYR A 39 3.34 -1.04 -2.89
CA TYR A 39 3.19 -1.22 -4.32
C TYR A 39 3.81 -0.03 -5.08
N GLY A 40 4.80 -0.31 -5.90
CA GLY A 40 5.48 0.69 -6.72
C GLY A 40 4.88 0.81 -8.11
N HIS A 41 5.69 1.24 -9.07
CA HIS A 41 5.40 1.32 -10.51
C HIS A 41 4.37 2.40 -10.89
N LEU A 42 3.31 2.57 -10.15
CA LEU A 42 2.17 3.42 -10.53
C LEU A 42 2.40 4.91 -10.30
N HIS A 43 3.51 5.29 -9.68
CA HIS A 43 3.90 6.69 -9.43
C HIS A 43 2.81 7.48 -8.71
N GLY A 44 1.99 6.80 -7.92
CA GLY A 44 0.96 7.43 -7.11
C GLY A 44 1.34 7.40 -5.64
N LEU A 45 0.84 8.39 -4.89
CA LEU A 45 1.03 8.46 -3.44
C LEU A 45 -0.34 8.40 -2.79
N ASP A 46 -0.70 7.25 -2.27
CA ASP A 46 -2.01 7.01 -1.67
C ASP A 46 -1.97 5.75 -0.81
N HIS A 47 -3.00 5.56 0.00
CA HIS A 47 -3.15 4.32 0.74
C HIS A 47 -4.62 4.02 1.02
N LEU A 48 -4.90 2.76 1.31
CA LEU A 48 -6.22 2.31 1.73
C LEU A 48 -6.06 1.27 2.82
N THR A 49 -6.79 1.46 3.91
CA THR A 49 -6.88 0.47 4.98
C THR A 49 -8.14 -0.35 4.78
N GLN A 50 -7.99 -1.66 4.74
CA GLN A 50 -9.11 -2.58 4.62
C GLN A 50 -9.22 -3.40 5.90
N MET A 51 -10.42 -3.44 6.47
CA MET A 51 -10.71 -4.29 7.62
C MET A 51 -11.13 -5.67 7.13
N TYR A 52 -10.72 -6.70 7.86
CA TYR A 52 -11.11 -8.08 7.57
C TYR A 52 -11.15 -8.89 8.87
N TYR A 53 -11.79 -10.06 8.80
CA TYR A 53 -11.86 -10.94 9.95
C TYR A 53 -10.94 -12.15 9.74
N ARG A 54 -10.18 -12.45 10.77
CA ARG A 54 -9.32 -13.62 10.81
C ARG A 54 -9.82 -14.55 11.91
N VAL A 55 -9.90 -15.84 11.60
CA VAL A 55 -10.30 -16.84 12.59
C VAL A 55 -9.13 -17.14 13.52
N ASN A 56 -9.33 -16.93 14.81
CA ASN A 56 -8.40 -17.37 15.84
C ASN A 56 -8.85 -18.77 16.29
N LYS A 57 -8.09 -19.78 15.86
CA LYS A 57 -8.43 -21.19 16.13
C LYS A 57 -8.33 -21.55 17.61
N THR A 58 -7.43 -20.90 18.34
CA THR A 58 -7.26 -21.15 19.78
C THR A 58 -8.43 -20.63 20.58
N ARG A 59 -8.88 -19.40 20.28
CA ARG A 59 -10.03 -18.78 20.95
C ARG A 59 -11.35 -19.12 20.31
N LYS A 60 -11.35 -19.79 19.16
CA LYS A 60 -12.53 -20.17 18.37
C LYS A 60 -13.46 -18.98 18.10
N MET A 61 -12.86 -17.84 17.73
CA MET A 61 -13.59 -16.61 17.42
C MET A 61 -12.95 -15.89 16.24
N ALA A 62 -13.73 -15.04 15.59
CA ALA A 62 -13.23 -14.15 14.56
C ALA A 62 -12.66 -12.89 15.21
N GLU A 63 -11.47 -12.46 14.76
CA GLU A 63 -10.83 -11.24 15.21
C GLU A 63 -10.82 -10.23 14.08
N GLU A 64 -11.15 -8.98 14.39
CA GLU A 64 -11.07 -7.89 13.44
C GLU A 64 -9.61 -7.48 13.24
N CYS A 65 -9.16 -7.45 11.99
CA CYS A 65 -7.80 -7.11 11.63
C CYS A 65 -7.81 -6.04 10.55
N ALA A 66 -6.72 -5.28 10.48
CA ALA A 66 -6.52 -4.28 9.45
C ALA A 66 -5.36 -4.68 8.54
N ARG A 67 -5.49 -4.38 7.25
CA ARG A 67 -4.40 -4.48 6.29
C ARG A 67 -4.35 -3.22 5.45
N HIS A 68 -3.14 -2.85 5.05
CA HIS A 68 -2.87 -1.55 4.43
C HIS A 68 -2.28 -1.74 3.04
N ALA A 69 -2.98 -1.25 2.03
CA ALA A 69 -2.46 -1.15 0.68
C ALA A 69 -1.86 0.23 0.50
N ILE A 70 -0.58 0.32 0.16
CA ILE A 70 0.18 1.56 0.15
C ILE A 70 0.85 1.71 -1.20
N LEU A 71 0.53 2.80 -1.88
CA LEU A 71 1.27 3.23 -3.07
C LEU A 71 2.46 4.04 -2.60
N THR A 72 3.66 3.62 -2.99
CA THR A 72 4.89 4.14 -2.43
C THR A 72 5.29 5.53 -2.93
N GLY A 73 4.56 6.05 -3.90
CA GLY A 73 4.82 7.39 -4.42
C GLY A 73 5.91 7.42 -5.49
N SER A 74 6.36 8.63 -5.79
CA SER A 74 7.37 8.86 -6.82
C SER A 74 8.20 10.08 -6.46
N PHE A 75 9.48 10.03 -6.79
CA PHE A 75 10.36 11.20 -6.73
C PHE A 75 10.63 11.77 -8.12
N LEU A 76 9.90 11.29 -9.13
CA LEU A 76 10.06 11.73 -10.50
C LEU A 76 9.50 13.14 -10.69
N ASN A 77 10.33 14.04 -11.16
CA ASN A 77 9.88 15.37 -11.56
C ASN A 77 9.18 15.26 -12.92
N TYR A 78 7.91 15.62 -12.98
CA TYR A 78 7.09 15.43 -14.17
C TYR A 78 7.60 16.27 -15.36
N LYS A 79 7.88 17.55 -15.12
CA LYS A 79 8.29 18.48 -16.19
C LYS A 79 9.66 18.08 -16.75
N ASP A 80 9.75 17.99 -18.07
CA ASP A 80 10.95 17.61 -18.81
C ASP A 80 11.52 16.25 -18.42
N SER A 81 10.67 15.37 -17.88
CA SER A 81 11.03 14.05 -17.40
C SER A 81 10.51 12.95 -18.32
N TYR A 82 10.91 11.71 -17.98
CA TYR A 82 10.37 10.52 -18.62
C TYR A 82 8.84 10.46 -18.53
N ALA A 83 8.25 10.85 -17.40
CA ALA A 83 6.80 10.81 -17.20
C ALA A 83 6.08 11.72 -18.19
N GLU A 84 6.59 12.93 -18.43
CA GLU A 84 6.02 13.85 -19.39
C GLU A 84 6.12 13.30 -20.81
N ARG A 85 7.30 12.78 -21.17
CA ARG A 85 7.54 12.20 -22.52
C ARG A 85 6.65 11.00 -22.79
N MET A 86 6.35 10.20 -21.78
CA MET A 86 5.48 9.02 -21.87
C MET A 86 4.00 9.37 -21.73
N ASN A 87 3.67 10.66 -21.62
CA ASN A 87 2.29 11.12 -21.45
C ASN A 87 1.60 10.50 -20.23
N LEU A 88 2.36 10.28 -19.15
CA LEU A 88 1.82 9.84 -17.88
C LEU A 88 1.22 11.02 -17.14
N PRO A 89 0.17 10.82 -16.32
CA PRO A 89 -0.39 11.94 -15.55
C PRO A 89 0.61 12.44 -14.50
N PRO A 90 0.67 13.76 -14.26
CA PRO A 90 1.50 14.29 -13.19
C PRO A 90 1.01 13.81 -11.83
N VAL A 91 1.94 13.55 -10.92
CA VAL A 91 1.64 13.05 -9.58
C VAL A 91 2.43 13.84 -8.54
N GLN A 92 1.92 13.82 -7.31
CA GLN A 92 2.62 14.42 -6.18
C GLN A 92 3.92 13.66 -5.90
N THR A 93 5.02 14.40 -5.77
CA THR A 93 6.30 13.83 -5.40
C THR A 93 6.31 13.51 -3.90
N GLY A 94 6.84 12.37 -3.54
CA GLY A 94 6.97 11.98 -2.14
C GLY A 94 6.87 10.48 -1.92
N THR A 95 6.75 10.11 -0.66
CA THR A 95 6.58 8.71 -0.26
C THR A 95 5.70 8.61 0.98
N ALA A 96 5.17 7.43 1.23
CA ALA A 96 4.41 7.15 2.43
C ALA A 96 5.35 6.93 3.63
N ILE A 97 4.89 7.33 4.80
CA ILE A 97 5.56 7.06 6.07
C ILE A 97 4.69 6.08 6.85
N ASN A 98 5.29 4.96 7.24
CA ASN A 98 4.59 3.93 7.98
C ASN A 98 5.13 3.89 9.39
N SER A 99 4.29 4.24 10.36
CA SER A 99 4.65 4.20 11.77
C SER A 99 4.18 2.89 12.39
N LEU A 100 5.09 2.16 12.99
CA LEU A 100 4.83 0.87 13.61
C LEU A 100 5.08 0.99 15.11
N TRP A 101 4.06 0.70 15.91
CA TRP A 101 4.19 0.80 17.38
C TRP A 101 4.88 -0.43 17.95
N GLY A 102 5.70 -0.24 18.97
CA GLY A 102 6.39 -1.33 19.65
C GLY A 102 5.67 -1.83 20.91
N ASP A 103 4.83 -1.01 21.52
CA ASP A 103 4.11 -1.34 22.75
C ASP A 103 2.73 -1.99 22.51
N LYS A 104 2.19 -1.81 21.33
CA LYS A 104 0.91 -2.40 20.91
C LYS A 104 0.94 -2.64 19.40
N HIS A 105 0.11 -3.54 18.93
CA HIS A 105 0.05 -3.86 17.51
C HIS A 105 -0.77 -2.83 16.75
N LYS A 106 -0.08 -1.80 16.25
CA LYS A 106 -0.71 -0.70 15.54
C LYS A 106 0.17 -0.19 14.40
N ILE A 107 -0.46 0.04 13.26
CA ILE A 107 0.18 0.62 12.06
C ILE A 107 -0.55 1.93 11.74
N HIS A 108 0.22 2.98 11.50
CA HIS A 108 -0.31 4.25 10.98
C HIS A 108 0.40 4.59 9.68
N VAL A 109 -0.37 4.85 8.64
CA VAL A 109 0.16 5.24 7.31
C VAL A 109 -0.13 6.71 7.10
N SER A 110 0.91 7.46 6.76
CA SER A 110 0.83 8.89 6.43
C SER A 110 1.35 9.11 5.01
N VAL A 111 0.59 9.82 4.20
CA VAL A 111 1.00 10.15 2.83
C VAL A 111 1.05 11.65 2.58
#